data_4395742eac1d6ffa73321290f4fc4de2
#
_entry.id   4395742eac1d6ffa73321290f4fc4de2
#
_cell.length_a   1.000
_cell.length_b   1.000
_cell.length_c   1.000
_cell.angle_alpha   90.00
_cell.angle_beta   90.00
_cell.angle_gamma   90.00
#
_symmetry.space_group_name_H-M   'P 1'
#
loop_
_entity.id
_entity.type
_entity.pdbx_description
1 polymer ?
#
loop_
_entity_poly.entity_id
_entity_poly.type
_entity_poly.pdbx_seq_one_letter_code
_entity_poly.pdbx_strand_id
1 'polypeptide(L)'
;MNDLKIDREQWRLFLKTLGKAKDQIRLRSFFPKGHFLKDQDRGKKSDANIDWITHCQEEGRGVYVVINNGGDTDSSITDCKAFFYEHDDIPKEQQINLYKTLGLPCPSIRVDTGGKSIHNYWILKKAIDPKTWKPIQERLLDYADADRSLKNPSRVMRLPGTHYMHKDGVGELTRIIDISDQTYTLKDIESCLPTPKKAQEIKASSQYKEWKTQPIEVVEKALQRIPARVPGSGTYHEYRNIFWGLIKACEEA
;
A
#
# COMPACT_ATOMS: atom_id res chain seq x y z
N MET A 1 -5.02 -30.00 -14.42
CA MET A 1 -4.87 -29.06 -13.31
C MET A 1 -3.42 -28.62 -13.35
N ASN A 2 -3.16 -27.32 -13.55
CA ASN A 2 -1.78 -26.82 -13.43
C ASN A 2 -1.37 -27.01 -11.98
N ASP A 3 -0.26 -27.71 -11.76
CA ASP A 3 0.29 -27.97 -10.45
C ASP A 3 0.74 -26.61 -9.86
N LEU A 4 -0.07 -26.04 -8.97
CA LEU A 4 0.18 -24.76 -8.31
C LEU A 4 1.35 -24.92 -7.34
N LYS A 5 2.56 -24.82 -7.86
CA LYS A 5 3.77 -24.99 -7.07
C LYS A 5 4.02 -23.77 -6.19
N ILE A 6 3.73 -23.92 -4.90
CA ILE A 6 4.08 -22.91 -3.88
C ILE A 6 5.57 -22.99 -3.55
N ASP A 7 6.24 -21.85 -3.63
CA ASP A 7 7.65 -21.75 -3.24
C ASP A 7 7.76 -21.47 -1.73
N ARG A 8 7.98 -22.56 -0.96
CA ARG A 8 8.10 -22.51 0.50
C ARG A 8 9.29 -21.69 0.99
N GLU A 9 10.36 -21.63 0.21
CA GLU A 9 11.57 -20.93 0.61
C GLU A 9 11.37 -19.42 0.55
N GLN A 10 10.68 -18.92 -0.47
CA GLN A 10 10.34 -17.52 -0.63
C GLN A 10 9.53 -16.97 0.56
N TRP A 11 8.44 -17.64 0.95
CA TRP A 11 7.64 -17.13 2.05
C TRP A 11 8.33 -17.26 3.41
N ARG A 12 9.11 -18.34 3.63
CA ARG A 12 9.92 -18.48 4.86
C ARG A 12 10.99 -17.40 4.95
N LEU A 13 11.70 -17.16 3.85
CA LEU A 13 12.71 -16.11 3.76
C LEU A 13 12.09 -14.73 4.04
N PHE A 14 10.95 -14.44 3.42
CA PHE A 14 10.23 -13.18 3.64
C PHE A 14 9.86 -12.98 5.12
N LEU A 15 9.22 -13.96 5.75
CA LEU A 15 8.82 -13.88 7.16
C LEU A 15 10.03 -13.79 8.11
N LYS A 16 11.09 -14.53 7.81
CA LYS A 16 12.35 -14.46 8.56
C LYS A 16 12.97 -13.06 8.47
N THR A 17 13.06 -12.50 7.27
CA THR A 17 13.62 -11.16 7.05
C THR A 17 12.78 -10.08 7.73
N LEU A 18 11.44 -10.19 7.71
CA LEU A 18 10.56 -9.32 8.50
C LEU A 18 10.75 -9.47 10.02
N GLY A 19 11.46 -10.50 10.47
CA GLY A 19 11.62 -10.81 11.89
C GLY A 19 10.33 -11.28 12.56
N LYS A 20 9.44 -11.98 11.81
CA LYS A 20 8.18 -12.51 12.34
C LYS A 20 8.42 -13.74 13.22
N ALA A 21 8.09 -13.65 14.51
CA ALA A 21 7.97 -14.82 15.36
C ALA A 21 6.76 -15.68 14.92
N LYS A 22 6.82 -16.98 15.16
CA LYS A 22 5.80 -17.93 14.68
C LYS A 22 4.40 -17.57 15.17
N ASP A 23 4.26 -17.16 16.40
CA ASP A 23 3.01 -16.72 17.04
C ASP A 23 2.51 -15.35 16.55
N GLN A 24 3.34 -14.60 15.80
CA GLN A 24 3.01 -13.30 15.22
C GLN A 24 2.61 -13.38 13.74
N ILE A 25 2.63 -14.57 13.14
CA ILE A 25 2.24 -14.74 11.74
C ILE A 25 0.71 -14.80 11.67
N ARG A 26 0.13 -13.91 10.84
CA ARG A 26 -1.31 -13.89 10.56
C ARG A 26 -1.50 -13.85 9.05
N LEU A 27 -2.06 -14.92 8.50
CA LEU A 27 -2.36 -15.05 7.08
C LEU A 27 -3.83 -14.74 6.82
N ARG A 28 -4.08 -14.16 5.66
CA ARG A 28 -5.42 -13.91 5.13
C ARG A 28 -5.49 -14.40 3.70
N SER A 29 -6.65 -14.87 3.27
CA SER A 29 -6.88 -15.15 1.86
C SER A 29 -8.19 -14.55 1.38
N PHE A 30 -8.19 -14.09 0.13
CA PHE A 30 -9.34 -13.46 -0.49
C PHE A 30 -9.46 -13.89 -1.95
N PHE A 31 -10.68 -13.98 -2.45
CA PHE A 31 -10.90 -14.05 -3.90
C PHE A 31 -10.47 -12.74 -4.58
N PRO A 32 -9.93 -12.82 -5.79
CA PRO A 32 -9.52 -11.64 -6.55
C PRO A 32 -10.72 -10.77 -6.91
N LYS A 33 -10.44 -9.49 -7.22
CA LYS A 33 -11.46 -8.56 -7.71
C LYS A 33 -12.10 -9.11 -9.00
N GLY A 34 -13.41 -9.06 -9.09
CA GLY A 34 -14.18 -9.56 -10.22
C GLY A 34 -14.46 -11.07 -10.21
N HIS A 35 -14.00 -11.82 -9.21
CA HIS A 35 -14.42 -13.19 -8.99
C HIS A 35 -15.89 -13.23 -8.52
N PHE A 36 -16.68 -14.20 -9.01
CA PHE A 36 -18.12 -14.26 -8.75
C PHE A 36 -18.50 -14.41 -7.26
N LEU A 37 -17.61 -14.94 -6.43
CA LEU A 37 -17.80 -15.06 -4.98
C LEU A 37 -17.22 -13.86 -4.19
N LYS A 38 -16.66 -12.85 -4.86
CA LYS A 38 -15.91 -11.77 -4.18
C LYS A 38 -16.77 -10.98 -3.20
N ASP A 39 -17.97 -10.65 -3.56
CA ASP A 39 -18.85 -9.78 -2.76
C ASP A 39 -19.35 -10.49 -1.48
N GLN A 40 -19.38 -11.82 -1.47
CA GLN A 40 -19.74 -12.65 -0.32
C GLN A 40 -18.50 -13.07 0.51
N ASP A 41 -17.30 -12.79 0.01
CA ASP A 41 -16.07 -13.25 0.62
C ASP A 41 -15.68 -12.42 1.84
N ARG A 42 -15.74 -13.02 3.02
CA ARG A 42 -15.24 -12.45 4.29
C ARG A 42 -13.76 -12.70 4.52
N GLY A 43 -13.10 -13.38 3.57
CA GLY A 43 -11.73 -13.86 3.69
C GLY A 43 -11.58 -15.02 4.67
N LYS A 44 -10.56 -15.84 4.42
CA LYS A 44 -10.14 -16.90 5.36
C LYS A 44 -8.93 -16.42 6.17
N LYS A 45 -8.74 -16.99 7.34
CA LYS A 45 -7.63 -16.65 8.26
C LYS A 45 -6.89 -17.91 8.66
N SER A 46 -5.58 -17.80 8.81
CA SER A 46 -4.73 -18.86 9.36
C SER A 46 -3.44 -18.29 9.95
N ASP A 47 -2.77 -19.12 10.72
CA ASP A 47 -1.36 -18.98 11.04
C ASP A 47 -0.52 -19.62 9.91
N ALA A 48 0.81 -19.65 10.01
CA ALA A 48 1.68 -20.16 8.96
C ALA A 48 1.53 -21.68 8.75
N ASN A 49 0.56 -22.09 7.94
CA ASN A 49 0.27 -23.47 7.56
C ASN A 49 0.33 -23.62 6.04
N ILE A 50 1.25 -24.46 5.54
CA ILE A 50 1.47 -24.67 4.11
C ILE A 50 0.28 -25.35 3.42
N ASP A 51 -0.36 -26.30 4.08
CA ASP A 51 -1.49 -27.03 3.50
C ASP A 51 -2.68 -26.07 3.33
N TRP A 52 -2.88 -25.18 4.29
CA TRP A 52 -3.88 -24.12 4.18
C TRP A 52 -3.56 -23.14 3.03
N ILE A 53 -2.28 -22.75 2.85
CA ILE A 53 -1.84 -21.89 1.75
C ILE A 53 -2.14 -22.55 0.42
N THR A 54 -1.75 -23.83 0.27
CA THR A 54 -2.00 -24.63 -0.94
C THR A 54 -3.50 -24.72 -1.25
N HIS A 55 -4.30 -25.10 -0.27
CA HIS A 55 -5.74 -25.19 -0.41
C HIS A 55 -6.40 -23.85 -0.83
N CYS A 56 -5.99 -22.74 -0.22
CA CYS A 56 -6.49 -21.43 -0.63
C CYS A 56 -6.15 -21.08 -2.08
N GLN A 57 -4.94 -21.43 -2.52
CA GLN A 57 -4.53 -21.19 -3.91
C GLN A 57 -5.28 -22.08 -4.89
N GLU A 58 -5.54 -23.33 -4.55
CA GLU A 58 -6.36 -24.28 -5.34
C GLU A 58 -7.80 -23.80 -5.48
N GLU A 59 -8.35 -23.12 -4.45
CA GLU A 59 -9.65 -22.46 -4.51
C GLU A 59 -9.66 -21.17 -5.36
N GLY A 60 -8.52 -20.73 -5.89
CA GLY A 60 -8.40 -19.48 -6.64
C GLY A 60 -8.27 -18.22 -5.77
N ARG A 61 -7.87 -18.35 -4.51
CA ARG A 61 -7.69 -17.25 -3.57
C ARG A 61 -6.26 -16.72 -3.58
N GLY A 62 -6.09 -15.40 -3.57
CA GLY A 62 -4.81 -14.78 -3.23
C GLY A 62 -4.51 -14.96 -1.74
N VAL A 63 -3.24 -15.20 -1.40
CA VAL A 63 -2.79 -15.33 0.00
C VAL A 63 -1.95 -14.12 0.40
N TYR A 64 -2.19 -13.64 1.59
CA TYR A 64 -1.62 -12.41 2.13
C TYR A 64 -1.18 -12.62 3.57
N VAL A 65 -0.26 -11.76 4.02
CA VAL A 65 0.23 -11.74 5.40
C VAL A 65 0.08 -10.34 6.00
N VAL A 66 -0.30 -10.26 7.27
CA VAL A 66 -0.27 -9.02 8.05
C VAL A 66 1.20 -8.67 8.32
N ILE A 67 1.63 -7.47 7.94
CA ILE A 67 3.05 -7.08 8.03
C ILE A 67 3.47 -6.79 9.47
N ASN A 68 2.66 -6.06 10.21
CA ASN A 68 2.94 -5.71 11.59
C ASN A 68 2.56 -6.83 12.57
N ASN A 69 2.93 -6.72 13.84
CA ASN A 69 2.74 -7.76 14.85
C ASN A 69 1.42 -7.59 15.62
N GLY A 70 0.95 -8.67 16.19
CA GLY A 70 -0.31 -8.75 16.94
C GLY A 70 -1.37 -9.54 16.19
N GLY A 71 -2.58 -9.00 16.11
CA GLY A 71 -3.71 -9.64 15.45
C GLY A 71 -3.85 -9.27 13.97
N ASP A 72 -5.09 -9.27 13.48
CA ASP A 72 -5.42 -8.99 12.08
C ASP A 72 -6.45 -7.85 11.91
N THR A 73 -6.66 -7.08 12.98
CA THR A 73 -7.46 -5.84 12.99
C THR A 73 -6.61 -4.69 13.51
N ASP A 74 -6.92 -3.46 13.14
CA ASP A 74 -6.14 -2.29 13.56
C ASP A 74 -5.99 -2.18 15.08
N SER A 75 -7.04 -2.49 15.82
CA SER A 75 -7.04 -2.45 17.29
C SER A 75 -6.25 -3.60 17.94
N SER A 76 -5.96 -4.66 17.20
CA SER A 76 -5.23 -5.83 17.68
C SER A 76 -3.74 -5.84 17.31
N ILE A 77 -3.28 -4.84 16.53
CA ILE A 77 -1.85 -4.66 16.26
C ILE A 77 -1.18 -4.10 17.50
N THR A 78 -0.13 -4.78 17.96
CA THR A 78 0.63 -4.41 19.15
C THR A 78 1.82 -3.52 18.82
N ASP A 79 2.50 -3.82 17.72
CA ASP A 79 3.69 -3.09 17.30
C ASP A 79 3.88 -3.16 15.77
N CYS A 80 4.53 -2.15 15.22
CA CYS A 80 4.76 -2.01 13.80
C CYS A 80 6.25 -2.18 13.49
N LYS A 81 6.55 -3.13 12.59
CA LYS A 81 7.90 -3.59 12.29
C LYS A 81 8.48 -3.00 11.01
N ALA A 82 7.63 -2.55 10.09
CA ALA A 82 8.07 -2.03 8.80
C ALA A 82 7.18 -0.90 8.29
N PHE A 83 7.79 0.00 7.50
CA PHE A 83 7.08 0.88 6.58
C PHE A 83 7.05 0.25 5.20
N PHE A 84 6.03 0.54 4.40
CA PHE A 84 5.89 -0.06 3.07
C PHE A 84 5.03 0.78 2.14
N TYR A 85 5.29 0.64 0.84
CA TYR A 85 4.40 1.16 -0.19
C TYR A 85 4.32 0.23 -1.41
N GLU A 86 3.28 0.43 -2.22
CA GLU A 86 3.11 -0.13 -3.55
C GLU A 86 2.39 0.86 -4.46
N HIS A 87 2.44 0.59 -5.78
CA HIS A 87 1.72 1.34 -6.80
C HIS A 87 0.94 0.41 -7.70
N ASP A 88 -0.29 0.80 -8.06
CA ASP A 88 -1.12 0.10 -9.05
C ASP A 88 -1.23 0.87 -10.38
N ASP A 89 -0.81 2.14 -10.39
CA ASP A 89 -1.09 3.11 -11.46
C ASP A 89 0.10 3.38 -12.38
N ILE A 90 1.29 2.94 -12.02
CA ILE A 90 2.52 3.13 -12.82
C ILE A 90 3.13 1.79 -13.22
N PRO A 91 3.77 1.68 -14.41
CA PRO A 91 4.41 0.46 -14.88
C PRO A 91 5.48 -0.06 -13.92
N LYS A 92 5.64 -1.39 -13.80
CA LYS A 92 6.63 -2.03 -12.91
C LYS A 92 8.05 -1.54 -13.14
N GLU A 93 8.43 -1.27 -14.37
CA GLU A 93 9.76 -0.76 -14.76
C GLU A 93 10.08 0.56 -14.07
N GLN A 94 9.08 1.41 -13.90
CA GLN A 94 9.21 2.67 -13.17
C GLN A 94 9.22 2.45 -11.65
N GLN A 95 8.43 1.47 -11.15
CA GLN A 95 8.37 1.17 -9.74
C GLN A 95 9.69 0.64 -9.17
N ILE A 96 10.47 -0.12 -9.95
CA ILE A 96 11.71 -0.78 -9.50
C ILE A 96 12.72 0.21 -8.91
N ASN A 97 12.85 1.41 -9.48
CA ASN A 97 13.81 2.41 -9.04
C ASN A 97 13.16 3.66 -8.41
N LEU A 98 11.86 3.65 -8.20
CA LEU A 98 11.12 4.82 -7.72
C LEU A 98 11.66 5.32 -6.37
N TYR A 99 12.01 4.42 -5.45
CA TYR A 99 12.60 4.81 -4.16
C TYR A 99 13.87 5.65 -4.31
N LYS A 100 14.71 5.39 -5.33
CA LYS A 100 15.91 6.19 -5.61
C LYS A 100 15.53 7.59 -6.09
N THR A 101 14.57 7.68 -7.00
CA THR A 101 14.05 8.96 -7.51
C THR A 101 13.45 9.82 -6.40
N LEU A 102 12.82 9.18 -5.42
CA LEU A 102 12.26 9.82 -4.24
C LEU A 102 13.31 10.15 -3.16
N GLY A 103 14.57 9.76 -3.34
CA GLY A 103 15.60 9.94 -2.31
C GLY A 103 15.36 9.11 -1.04
N LEU A 104 14.54 8.06 -1.14
CA LEU A 104 14.34 7.11 -0.04
C LEU A 104 15.51 6.14 0.05
N PRO A 105 15.84 5.62 1.23
CA PRO A 105 16.91 4.63 1.38
C PRO A 105 16.53 3.32 0.67
N CYS A 106 17.52 2.46 0.43
CA CYS A 106 17.29 1.16 -0.21
C CYS A 106 16.27 0.34 0.60
N PRO A 107 15.19 -0.20 0.01
CA PRO A 107 14.27 -1.06 0.75
C PRO A 107 14.97 -2.28 1.35
N SER A 108 14.55 -2.71 2.53
CA SER A 108 15.04 -3.95 3.15
C SER A 108 14.62 -5.18 2.36
N ILE A 109 13.41 -5.15 1.80
CA ILE A 109 12.86 -6.20 0.94
C ILE A 109 12.09 -5.55 -0.19
N ARG A 110 12.24 -6.09 -1.41
CA ARG A 110 11.35 -5.79 -2.54
C ARG A 110 10.70 -7.07 -3.05
N VAL A 111 9.41 -6.98 -3.35
CA VAL A 111 8.59 -8.11 -3.79
C VAL A 111 7.85 -7.74 -5.07
N ASP A 112 8.02 -8.54 -6.11
CA ASP A 112 7.14 -8.52 -7.28
C ASP A 112 5.87 -9.31 -6.93
N THR A 113 4.73 -8.67 -7.04
CA THR A 113 3.45 -9.29 -6.67
C THR A 113 2.96 -10.35 -7.65
N GLY A 114 3.65 -10.54 -8.80
CA GLY A 114 3.16 -11.35 -9.91
C GLY A 114 1.98 -10.69 -10.66
N GLY A 115 1.56 -9.51 -10.23
CA GLY A 115 0.54 -8.67 -10.85
C GLY A 115 1.12 -7.35 -11.34
N LYS A 116 0.54 -6.22 -10.93
CA LYS A 116 0.93 -4.87 -11.38
C LYS A 116 2.01 -4.21 -10.54
N SER A 117 2.16 -4.61 -9.28
CA SER A 117 2.83 -3.82 -8.25
C SER A 117 4.14 -4.44 -7.81
N ILE A 118 5.07 -3.56 -7.39
CA ILE A 118 6.26 -3.88 -6.60
C ILE A 118 6.02 -3.38 -5.18
N HIS A 119 6.06 -4.28 -4.19
CA HIS A 119 6.04 -3.91 -2.78
C HIS A 119 7.45 -3.57 -2.32
N ASN A 120 7.59 -2.45 -1.64
CA ASN A 120 8.84 -2.01 -1.03
C ASN A 120 8.65 -1.96 0.49
N TYR A 121 9.61 -2.52 1.26
CA TYR A 121 9.55 -2.59 2.72
C TYR A 121 10.82 -2.02 3.33
N TRP A 122 10.66 -1.16 4.35
CA TRP A 122 11.74 -0.66 5.20
C TRP A 122 11.55 -1.21 6.61
N ILE A 123 12.36 -2.18 6.97
CA ILE A 123 12.28 -2.88 8.26
C ILE A 123 12.93 -2.02 9.34
N LEU A 124 12.24 -1.85 10.44
CA LEU A 124 12.73 -1.11 11.58
C LEU A 124 13.63 -1.97 12.46
N LYS A 125 14.76 -1.42 12.92
CA LYS A 125 15.65 -2.02 13.92
C LYS A 125 14.89 -2.36 15.20
N LYS A 126 13.99 -1.44 15.62
CA LYS A 126 13.10 -1.60 16.77
C LYS A 126 11.67 -1.34 16.32
N ALA A 127 10.77 -2.26 16.64
CA ALA A 127 9.35 -2.05 16.39
C ALA A 127 8.83 -0.85 17.21
N ILE A 128 7.84 -0.18 16.67
CA ILE A 128 7.22 1.01 17.25
C ILE A 128 5.71 0.80 17.43
N ASP A 129 5.10 1.60 18.29
CA ASP A 129 3.65 1.51 18.51
C ASP A 129 2.86 2.02 17.28
N PRO A 130 1.63 1.51 17.07
CA PRO A 130 0.81 1.87 15.91
C PRO A 130 0.44 3.35 15.83
N LYS A 131 0.37 4.07 16.96
CA LYS A 131 0.02 5.51 16.97
C LYS A 131 1.18 6.35 16.42
N THR A 132 2.41 5.97 16.74
CA THR A 132 3.63 6.58 16.18
C THR A 132 3.82 6.19 14.72
N TRP A 133 3.55 4.94 14.36
CA TRP A 133 3.75 4.41 13.01
C TRP A 133 2.81 5.06 11.99
N LYS A 134 1.52 5.14 12.28
CA LYS A 134 0.48 5.53 11.33
C LYS A 134 0.71 6.87 10.64
N PRO A 135 0.99 7.98 11.34
CA PRO A 135 1.20 9.27 10.68
C PRO A 135 2.42 9.30 9.77
N ILE A 136 3.45 8.49 10.08
CA ILE A 136 4.66 8.42 9.25
C ILE A 136 4.39 7.55 8.02
N GLN A 137 3.66 6.47 8.17
CA GLN A 137 3.19 5.65 7.04
C GLN A 137 2.33 6.49 6.09
N GLU A 138 1.38 7.26 6.60
CA GLU A 138 0.56 8.16 5.78
C GLU A 138 1.43 9.18 5.02
N ARG A 139 2.44 9.78 5.67
CA ARG A 139 3.39 10.70 5.02
C ARG A 139 4.21 10.00 3.93
N LEU A 140 4.67 8.77 4.17
CA LEU A 140 5.38 7.99 3.16
C LEU A 140 4.50 7.72 1.93
N LEU A 141 3.25 7.30 2.14
CA LEU A 141 2.30 7.04 1.06
C LEU A 141 1.97 8.30 0.26
N ASP A 142 1.79 9.42 0.94
CA ASP A 142 1.55 10.72 0.30
C ASP A 142 2.78 11.19 -0.49
N TYR A 143 3.97 11.06 0.09
CA TYR A 143 5.22 11.46 -0.56
C TYR A 143 5.53 10.61 -1.79
N ALA A 144 5.37 9.30 -1.68
CA ALA A 144 5.57 8.37 -2.78
C ALA A 144 4.43 8.38 -3.80
N ASP A 145 3.32 9.06 -3.50
CA ASP A 145 2.07 9.00 -4.29
C ASP A 145 1.57 7.57 -4.50
N ALA A 146 1.71 6.78 -3.45
CA ALA A 146 1.42 5.36 -3.42
C ALA A 146 -0.04 5.07 -3.02
N ASP A 147 -0.44 3.79 -3.02
CA ASP A 147 -1.77 3.38 -2.58
C ASP A 147 -2.02 3.77 -1.11
N ARG A 148 -2.87 4.75 -0.90
CA ARG A 148 -3.22 5.28 0.43
C ARG A 148 -4.05 4.32 1.27
N SER A 149 -4.54 3.25 0.70
CA SER A 149 -5.20 2.19 1.46
C SER A 149 -4.24 1.44 2.39
N LEU A 150 -2.92 1.58 2.17
CA LEU A 150 -1.86 0.95 2.97
C LEU A 150 -1.58 1.63 4.33
N LYS A 151 -2.36 2.60 4.73
CA LYS A 151 -2.20 3.35 5.99
C LYS A 151 -2.62 2.61 7.26
N ASN A 152 -3.28 1.47 7.12
CA ASN A 152 -3.80 0.72 8.27
C ASN A 152 -2.72 -0.17 8.87
N PRO A 153 -2.53 -0.19 10.21
CA PRO A 153 -1.53 -1.05 10.85
C PRO A 153 -1.73 -2.55 10.58
N SER A 154 -2.98 -3.00 10.43
CA SER A 154 -3.32 -4.40 10.12
C SER A 154 -3.26 -4.73 8.63
N ARG A 155 -2.65 -3.87 7.82
CA ARG A 155 -2.60 -4.07 6.37
C ARG A 155 -1.96 -5.41 6.01
N VAL A 156 -2.63 -6.12 5.12
CA VAL A 156 -2.13 -7.37 4.55
C VAL A 156 -1.47 -7.10 3.21
N MET A 157 -0.33 -7.75 2.99
CA MET A 157 0.43 -7.69 1.74
C MET A 157 0.58 -9.10 1.18
N ARG A 158 0.73 -9.23 -0.14
CA ARG A 158 0.87 -10.55 -0.78
C ARG A 158 2.03 -11.32 -0.19
N LEU A 159 1.78 -12.60 0.04
CA LEU A 159 2.79 -13.52 0.54
C LEU A 159 3.68 -14.00 -0.63
N PRO A 160 4.99 -13.71 -0.64
CA PRO A 160 5.90 -14.28 -1.64
C PRO A 160 5.88 -15.81 -1.62
N GLY A 161 6.09 -16.41 -2.78
CA GLY A 161 6.02 -17.87 -2.95
C GLY A 161 4.61 -18.39 -3.23
N THR A 162 3.60 -17.50 -3.33
CA THR A 162 2.24 -17.82 -3.77
C THR A 162 1.94 -17.15 -5.11
N HIS A 163 0.98 -17.68 -5.86
CA HIS A 163 0.60 -17.12 -7.14
C HIS A 163 -0.33 -15.91 -7.00
N TYR A 164 -0.17 -14.94 -7.89
CA TYR A 164 -1.16 -13.91 -8.11
C TYR A 164 -2.42 -14.57 -8.71
N MET A 165 -3.57 -14.38 -8.08
CA MET A 165 -4.83 -14.92 -8.61
C MET A 165 -5.58 -13.84 -9.37
N HIS A 166 -6.00 -14.16 -10.60
CA HIS A 166 -6.93 -13.38 -11.40
C HIS A 166 -8.35 -13.96 -11.25
N LYS A 167 -9.35 -13.20 -11.65
CA LYS A 167 -10.75 -13.67 -11.67
C LYS A 167 -10.93 -14.90 -12.54
N ASP A 168 -10.12 -15.05 -13.59
CA ASP A 168 -10.24 -16.06 -14.64
C ASP A 168 -9.10 -17.12 -14.57
N GLY A 169 -8.27 -17.10 -13.53
CA GLY A 169 -7.19 -18.09 -13.41
C GLY A 169 -5.99 -17.68 -12.57
N VAL A 170 -4.91 -18.40 -12.78
CA VAL A 170 -3.64 -18.26 -12.04
C VAL A 170 -2.71 -17.34 -12.80
N GLY A 171 -2.21 -16.32 -12.12
CA GLY A 171 -1.18 -15.43 -12.63
C GLY A 171 0.24 -15.88 -12.24
N GLU A 172 1.18 -14.96 -12.32
CA GLU A 172 2.58 -15.23 -12.02
C GLU A 172 2.82 -15.44 -10.52
N LEU A 173 3.96 -16.06 -10.21
CA LEU A 173 4.41 -16.25 -8.84
C LEU A 173 4.80 -14.89 -8.22
N THR A 174 4.24 -14.59 -7.06
CA THR A 174 4.72 -13.49 -6.21
C THR A 174 6.10 -13.85 -5.68
N ARG A 175 7.11 -13.05 -5.96
CA ARG A 175 8.51 -13.39 -5.65
C ARG A 175 9.28 -12.24 -5.01
N ILE A 176 10.22 -12.57 -4.16
CA ILE A 176 11.21 -11.61 -3.66
C ILE A 176 12.13 -11.25 -4.83
N ILE A 177 12.25 -9.96 -5.13
CA ILE A 177 13.18 -9.42 -6.13
C ILE A 177 14.58 -9.39 -5.52
N ASP A 178 14.67 -8.76 -4.35
CA ASP A 178 15.91 -8.68 -3.58
C ASP A 178 15.64 -8.46 -2.08
N ILE A 179 16.67 -8.75 -1.31
CA ILE A 179 16.77 -8.44 0.12
C ILE A 179 18.07 -7.70 0.33
N SER A 180 18.01 -6.52 0.92
CA SER A 180 19.17 -5.85 1.48
C SER A 180 19.25 -6.17 2.98
N ASP A 181 20.46 -6.28 3.52
CA ASP A 181 20.65 -6.48 4.97
C ASP A 181 20.42 -5.18 5.77
N GLN A 182 19.78 -4.19 5.16
CA GLN A 182 19.54 -2.89 5.76
C GLN A 182 18.30 -2.93 6.67
N THR A 183 18.47 -2.36 7.85
CA THR A 183 17.37 -2.05 8.77
C THR A 183 17.50 -0.61 9.23
N TYR A 184 16.39 0.02 9.58
CA TYR A 184 16.30 1.47 9.77
C TYR A 184 15.85 1.83 11.18
N THR A 185 16.33 2.95 11.69
CA THR A 185 15.70 3.63 12.82
C THR A 185 14.49 4.44 12.30
N LEU A 186 13.59 4.80 13.20
CA LEU A 186 12.49 5.70 12.87
C LEU A 186 13.00 7.00 12.25
N LYS A 187 14.07 7.56 12.83
CA LYS A 187 14.68 8.81 12.37
C LYS A 187 15.23 8.71 10.94
N ASP A 188 15.79 7.56 10.56
CA ASP A 188 16.29 7.34 9.20
C ASP A 188 15.18 7.50 8.16
N ILE A 189 14.00 6.96 8.46
CA ILE A 189 12.83 7.06 7.58
C ILE A 189 12.25 8.48 7.60
N GLU A 190 12.05 9.07 8.78
CA GLU A 190 11.46 10.40 8.90
C GLU A 190 12.29 11.48 8.22
N SER A 191 13.62 11.37 8.26
CA SER A 191 14.53 12.36 7.66
C SER A 191 14.47 12.39 6.14
N CYS A 192 14.00 11.32 5.50
CA CYS A 192 13.81 11.23 4.05
C CYS A 192 12.44 11.74 3.60
N LEU A 193 11.52 11.97 4.53
CA LEU A 193 10.18 12.43 4.22
C LEU A 193 10.07 13.96 4.36
N PRO A 194 9.30 14.63 3.50
CA PRO A 194 9.05 16.05 3.64
C PRO A 194 8.50 16.38 5.03
N THR A 195 8.97 17.48 5.61
CA THR A 195 8.41 17.96 6.87
C THR A 195 6.91 18.17 6.71
N PRO A 196 6.07 17.70 7.65
CA PRO A 196 4.66 17.98 7.59
C PRO A 196 4.45 19.49 7.47
N LYS A 197 3.85 19.97 6.39
CA LYS A 197 3.36 21.36 6.37
C LYS A 197 2.45 21.46 7.60
N LYS A 198 2.76 22.36 8.55
CA LYS A 198 1.82 22.67 9.64
C LYS A 198 0.49 22.88 8.97
N ALA A 199 -0.50 22.08 9.34
CA ALA A 199 -1.87 22.35 8.90
C ALA A 199 -2.11 23.80 9.30
N GLN A 200 -2.13 24.71 8.32
CA GLN A 200 -2.69 26.02 8.58
C GLN A 200 -4.10 25.68 9.04
N GLU A 201 -4.38 25.96 10.31
CA GLU A 201 -5.75 26.00 10.77
C GLU A 201 -6.45 26.96 9.81
N ILE A 202 -7.09 26.39 8.81
CA ILE A 202 -8.11 27.12 8.07
C ILE A 202 -9.15 27.33 9.15
N LYS A 203 -9.05 28.44 9.87
CA LYS A 203 -10.15 28.94 10.67
C LYS A 203 -11.32 28.91 9.72
N ALA A 204 -12.22 27.97 9.92
CA ALA A 204 -13.44 27.91 9.18
C ALA A 204 -14.06 29.29 9.38
N SER A 205 -13.88 30.18 8.42
CA SER A 205 -14.61 31.43 8.40
C SER A 205 -16.05 30.98 8.24
N SER A 206 -16.85 31.24 9.24
CA SER A 206 -18.29 30.92 9.32
C SER A 206 -19.13 31.66 8.27
N GLN A 207 -18.50 32.22 7.28
CA GLN A 207 -19.16 32.72 6.08
C GLN A 207 -19.11 31.59 5.03
N TYR A 208 -20.14 30.75 5.01
CA TYR A 208 -20.50 30.01 3.82
C TYR A 208 -20.72 31.05 2.70
N LYS A 209 -19.65 31.36 1.93
CA LYS A 209 -19.82 31.99 0.64
C LYS A 209 -20.61 31.00 -0.21
N GLU A 210 -21.79 31.34 -0.64
CA GLU A 210 -22.51 30.60 -1.66
C GLU A 210 -21.54 30.38 -2.83
N TRP A 211 -21.25 29.12 -3.13
CA TRP A 211 -20.43 28.77 -4.28
C TRP A 211 -21.25 29.09 -5.52
N LYS A 212 -20.83 30.11 -6.26
CA LYS A 212 -21.45 30.40 -7.56
C LYS A 212 -20.84 29.45 -8.59
N THR A 213 -21.70 28.71 -9.27
CA THR A 213 -21.33 27.96 -10.47
C THR A 213 -20.64 28.88 -11.46
N GLN A 214 -19.65 28.35 -12.14
CA GLN A 214 -18.88 29.07 -13.14
C GLN A 214 -19.24 28.56 -14.54
N PRO A 215 -19.26 29.44 -15.58
CA PRO A 215 -19.42 28.99 -16.94
C PRO A 215 -18.33 27.95 -17.31
N ILE A 216 -18.71 26.93 -18.08
CA ILE A 216 -17.83 25.82 -18.43
C ILE A 216 -16.51 26.30 -19.08
N GLU A 217 -16.57 27.35 -19.88
CA GLU A 217 -15.39 27.92 -20.54
C GLU A 217 -14.39 28.53 -19.54
N VAL A 218 -14.86 29.01 -18.40
CA VAL A 218 -14.01 29.51 -17.31
C VAL A 218 -13.33 28.35 -16.61
N VAL A 219 -14.07 27.27 -16.36
CA VAL A 219 -13.54 26.05 -15.76
C VAL A 219 -12.48 25.40 -16.66
N GLU A 220 -12.75 25.28 -17.96
CA GLU A 220 -11.81 24.75 -18.96
C GLU A 220 -10.51 25.57 -19.03
N LYS A 221 -10.61 26.89 -19.06
CA LYS A 221 -9.43 27.78 -19.02
C LYS A 221 -8.62 27.64 -17.73
N ALA A 222 -9.30 27.42 -16.60
CA ALA A 222 -8.63 27.17 -15.33
C ALA A 222 -7.89 25.81 -15.34
N LEU A 223 -8.52 24.76 -15.88
CA LEU A 223 -7.93 23.43 -16.05
C LEU A 223 -6.65 23.45 -16.89
N GLN A 224 -6.64 24.19 -18.00
CA GLN A 224 -5.47 24.32 -18.87
C GLN A 224 -4.24 24.94 -18.18
N ARG A 225 -4.45 25.68 -17.08
CA ARG A 225 -3.37 26.30 -16.29
C ARG A 225 -2.84 25.41 -15.17
N ILE A 226 -3.50 24.29 -14.90
CA ILE A 226 -3.06 23.35 -13.89
C ILE A 226 -2.03 22.41 -14.53
N PRO A 227 -0.77 22.42 -14.09
CA PRO A 227 0.25 21.55 -14.65
C PRO A 227 -0.12 20.08 -14.39
N ALA A 228 0.34 19.19 -15.27
CA ALA A 228 0.17 17.76 -15.05
C ALA A 228 0.82 17.34 -13.72
N ARG A 229 0.13 16.49 -12.98
CA ARG A 229 0.65 15.98 -11.72
C ARG A 229 1.85 15.06 -11.97
N VAL A 230 2.90 15.28 -11.21
CA VAL A 230 4.07 14.40 -11.19
C VAL A 230 3.92 13.44 -9.99
N PRO A 231 3.84 12.12 -10.20
CA PRO A 231 3.84 11.15 -9.12
C PRO A 231 5.07 11.33 -8.22
N GLY A 232 4.88 11.19 -6.92
CA GLY A 232 5.96 11.38 -5.93
C GLY A 232 6.31 12.83 -5.61
N SER A 233 5.59 13.82 -6.17
CA SER A 233 5.82 15.25 -5.89
C SER A 233 5.22 15.74 -4.57
N GLY A 234 4.51 14.89 -3.83
CA GLY A 234 3.81 15.27 -2.60
C GLY A 234 2.59 16.17 -2.79
N THR A 235 2.15 16.39 -4.05
CA THR A 235 1.09 17.34 -4.41
C THR A 235 -0.31 16.73 -4.46
N TYR A 236 -0.49 15.49 -4.04
CA TYR A 236 -1.80 14.81 -4.10
C TYR A 236 -2.94 15.61 -3.45
N HIS A 237 -2.71 16.15 -2.26
CA HIS A 237 -3.76 16.90 -1.56
C HIS A 237 -4.17 18.18 -2.31
N GLU A 238 -3.23 18.82 -2.99
CA GLU A 238 -3.50 20.00 -3.81
C GLU A 238 -4.37 19.62 -5.00
N TYR A 239 -4.02 18.56 -5.74
CA TYR A 239 -4.81 18.06 -6.87
C TYR A 239 -6.18 17.53 -6.47
N ARG A 240 -6.27 16.81 -5.36
CA ARG A 240 -7.56 16.39 -4.81
C ARG A 240 -8.48 17.59 -4.51
N ASN A 241 -7.93 18.65 -3.91
CA ASN A 241 -8.72 19.84 -3.59
C ASN A 241 -9.14 20.60 -4.85
N ILE A 242 -8.27 20.67 -5.88
CA ILE A 242 -8.62 21.20 -7.19
C ILE A 242 -9.76 20.39 -7.79
N PHE A 243 -9.67 19.06 -7.77
CA PHE A 243 -10.69 18.17 -8.31
C PHE A 243 -12.05 18.36 -7.62
N TRP A 244 -12.07 18.45 -6.27
CA TRP A 244 -13.30 18.73 -5.54
C TRP A 244 -13.86 20.13 -5.86
N GLY A 245 -13.01 21.12 -6.04
CA GLY A 245 -13.40 22.45 -6.48
C GLY A 245 -14.07 22.45 -7.87
N LEU A 246 -13.55 21.63 -8.79
CA LEU A 246 -14.11 21.46 -10.13
C LEU A 246 -15.47 20.78 -10.12
N ILE A 247 -15.61 19.68 -9.35
CA ILE A 247 -16.91 19.00 -9.17
C ILE A 247 -17.95 20.00 -8.68
N LYS A 248 -17.64 20.77 -7.64
CA LYS A 248 -18.54 21.78 -7.10
C LYS A 248 -18.88 22.89 -8.09
N ALA A 249 -17.94 23.27 -8.93
CA ALA A 249 -18.18 24.28 -9.96
C ALA A 249 -19.09 23.79 -11.10
N CYS A 250 -19.20 22.46 -11.29
CA CYS A 250 -19.94 21.82 -12.40
C CYS A 250 -21.24 21.12 -11.93
N GLU A 251 -21.50 20.97 -10.62
CA GLU A 251 -22.64 20.19 -10.09
C GLU A 251 -24.03 20.76 -10.46
N GLU A 252 -24.10 21.95 -11.06
CA GLU A 252 -25.36 22.61 -11.44
C GLU A 252 -25.42 22.97 -12.95
N ALA A 253 -24.63 22.32 -13.79
CA ALA A 253 -24.62 22.56 -15.24
C ALA A 253 -25.41 21.50 -16.01
#